data_1d560fff9bc1b15fcc4000688f402c82
#
_entry.id   1d560fff9bc1b15fcc4000688f402c82
#
_cell.length_a   1.000
_cell.length_b   1.000
_cell.length_c   1.000
_cell.angle_alpha   90.00
_cell.angle_beta   90.00
_cell.angle_gamma   90.00
#
_symmetry.space_group_name_H-M   'P 1'
#
loop_
_entity.id
_entity.type
_entity.pdbx_description
1 polymer ?
#
loop_
_entity_poly.entity_id
_entity_poly.type
_entity_poly.pdbx_seq_one_letter_code
_entity_poly.pdbx_strand_id
1 'polypeptide(L)'
;DLHSKDFKAIETKDIIFGYSPGKRRFENPGADDKNGIFICLECLKKYDTIKIAFFREEETGCAGSSNADMPFFNDVRFVIQPDRKGNSDLITSIGFSELCSDEFIEAVKPEEWGYKENNGLLTDVMVLKGNGMGVSCVNLSCGYYNAHSDHEITVKKDLMKGLLFVEHIIEDCTAVYPHTGIFNDRYECEDEIHDILRQDPALTPEDLQYMYATNFPHLKPEDYERICQDYQTLWAGNEQDREHP
;
A
#
# COMPACT_ATOMS: atom_id res chain seq x y z
N ASP A 1 11.35 11.11 11.77
CA ASP A 1 11.07 11.89 12.96
C ASP A 1 12.01 11.58 14.09
N LEU A 2 12.35 12.63 14.80
CA LEU A 2 13.35 12.51 15.83
C LEU A 2 12.67 12.06 17.11
N HIS A 3 12.90 10.83 17.49
CA HIS A 3 12.59 10.35 18.83
C HIS A 3 13.23 11.25 19.90
N SER A 4 12.65 11.28 21.09
CA SER A 4 13.28 11.88 22.25
C SER A 4 14.66 11.26 22.47
N LYS A 5 15.61 12.05 22.99
CA LYS A 5 16.99 11.57 23.27
C LYS A 5 17.04 10.34 24.18
N ASP A 6 15.99 10.14 24.98
CA ASP A 6 15.84 9.03 25.92
C ASP A 6 14.79 8.00 25.46
N PHE A 7 14.41 8.03 24.17
CA PHE A 7 13.51 7.02 23.59
C PHE A 7 14.00 5.60 23.85
N LYS A 8 13.05 4.74 24.18
CA LYS A 8 13.29 3.30 24.37
C LYS A 8 12.19 2.52 23.68
N ALA A 9 12.58 1.55 22.87
CA ALA A 9 11.68 0.47 22.48
C ALA A 9 11.52 -0.47 23.69
N ILE A 10 10.29 -0.63 24.14
CA ILE A 10 9.94 -1.51 25.25
C ILE A 10 9.31 -2.76 24.67
N GLU A 11 9.95 -3.89 24.94
CA GLU A 11 9.43 -5.19 24.59
C GLU A 11 8.79 -5.87 25.79
N THR A 12 7.57 -6.32 25.62
CA THR A 12 6.85 -7.19 26.56
C THR A 12 6.73 -8.60 26.00
N LYS A 13 5.98 -9.46 26.68
CA LYS A 13 5.67 -10.80 26.17
C LYS A 13 4.94 -10.71 24.81
N ASP A 14 4.00 -9.79 24.68
CA ASP A 14 3.04 -9.79 23.56
C ASP A 14 3.21 -8.64 22.58
N ILE A 15 3.73 -7.48 23.04
CA ILE A 15 3.84 -6.27 22.23
C ILE A 15 5.20 -5.59 22.36
N ILE A 16 5.51 -4.77 21.34
CA ILE A 16 6.61 -3.80 21.37
C ILE A 16 5.98 -2.41 21.19
N PHE A 17 6.45 -1.44 21.98
CA PHE A 17 6.01 -0.05 21.90
C PHE A 17 7.16 0.93 22.23
N GLY A 18 7.00 2.18 21.85
CA GLY A 18 7.95 3.23 22.17
C GLY A 18 7.58 3.99 23.43
N TYR A 19 8.56 4.38 24.23
CA TYR A 19 8.37 5.16 25.46
C TYR A 19 9.56 6.09 25.72
N SER A 20 9.26 7.32 26.15
CA SER A 20 10.26 8.28 26.64
C SER A 20 10.12 8.45 28.16
N PRO A 21 11.05 7.93 28.95
CA PRO A 21 11.04 8.10 30.42
C PRO A 21 11.11 9.56 30.87
N GLY A 22 11.90 10.39 30.20
CA GLY A 22 12.05 11.80 30.52
C GLY A 22 10.78 12.62 30.28
N LYS A 23 10.06 12.33 29.17
CA LYS A 23 8.79 12.94 28.88
C LYS A 23 7.60 12.23 29.54
N ARG A 24 7.82 11.03 30.09
CA ARG A 24 6.79 10.16 30.70
C ARG A 24 5.60 9.90 29.79
N ARG A 25 5.86 9.65 28.49
CA ARG A 25 4.83 9.39 27.49
C ARG A 25 5.25 8.31 26.53
N PHE A 26 4.26 7.74 25.86
CA PHE A 26 4.49 6.90 24.67
C PHE A 26 5.05 7.76 23.55
N GLU A 27 5.84 7.15 22.70
CA GLU A 27 6.35 7.71 21.45
C GLU A 27 6.26 6.65 20.37
N ASN A 28 5.93 7.06 19.17
CA ASN A 28 5.86 6.18 18.00
C ASN A 28 7.14 5.35 17.85
N PRO A 29 7.09 4.01 17.86
CA PRO A 29 8.26 3.16 17.66
C PRO A 29 8.71 3.07 16.20
N GLY A 30 7.89 3.53 15.24
CA GLY A 30 8.08 3.34 13.81
C GLY A 30 7.91 1.87 13.42
N ALA A 31 6.87 1.20 13.95
CA ALA A 31 6.54 -0.17 13.58
C ALA A 31 6.06 -0.23 12.13
N ASP A 32 5.46 0.84 11.68
CA ASP A 32 5.26 1.25 10.32
C ASP A 32 6.53 2.01 9.84
N ASP A 33 7.43 1.43 8.97
CA ASP A 33 7.37 0.02 8.53
C ASP A 33 8.58 -0.82 9.00
N LYS A 34 9.02 -0.69 10.27
CA LYS A 34 10.08 -1.56 10.80
C LYS A 34 9.67 -3.02 10.89
N ASN A 35 8.36 -3.31 10.92
CA ASN A 35 7.86 -4.67 10.90
C ASN A 35 8.16 -5.34 9.56
N GLY A 36 7.91 -4.66 8.44
CA GLY A 36 8.25 -5.16 7.12
C GLY A 36 9.76 -5.27 6.91
N ILE A 37 10.54 -4.28 7.39
CA ILE A 37 12.00 -4.37 7.38
C ILE A 37 12.47 -5.63 8.14
N PHE A 38 11.90 -5.92 9.31
CA PHE A 38 12.22 -7.15 10.06
C PHE A 38 11.92 -8.41 9.25
N ILE A 39 10.73 -8.51 8.65
CA ILE A 39 10.33 -9.64 7.79
C ILE A 39 11.34 -9.81 6.63
N CYS A 40 11.65 -8.73 5.94
CA CYS A 40 12.62 -8.74 4.85
C CYS A 40 14.00 -9.24 5.31
N LEU A 41 14.49 -8.78 6.46
CA LEU A 41 15.79 -9.21 6.99
C LEU A 41 15.80 -10.67 7.45
N GLU A 42 14.71 -11.20 7.98
CA GLU A 42 14.61 -12.63 8.32
C GLU A 42 14.58 -13.50 7.04
N CYS A 43 13.84 -13.08 6.01
CA CYS A 43 13.86 -13.72 4.71
C CYS A 43 15.25 -13.70 4.08
N LEU A 44 15.99 -12.58 4.17
CA LEU A 44 17.35 -12.47 3.65
C LEU A 44 18.34 -13.45 4.34
N LYS A 45 18.11 -13.77 5.61
CA LYS A 45 18.91 -14.77 6.34
C LYS A 45 18.60 -16.21 5.92
N LYS A 46 17.35 -16.43 5.49
CA LYS A 46 16.83 -17.78 5.21
C LYS A 46 17.02 -18.22 3.76
N TYR A 47 16.91 -17.30 2.80
CA TYR A 47 16.87 -17.62 1.38
C TYR A 47 18.11 -17.09 0.64
N ASP A 48 18.78 -17.97 -0.10
CA ASP A 48 19.99 -17.62 -0.91
C ASP A 48 19.65 -16.78 -2.15
N THR A 49 18.41 -16.87 -2.65
CA THR A 49 17.96 -16.20 -3.87
C THR A 49 16.75 -15.35 -3.59
N ILE A 50 16.97 -14.14 -3.13
CA ILE A 50 15.94 -13.14 -2.84
C ILE A 50 16.46 -11.76 -3.21
N LYS A 51 15.57 -10.87 -3.68
CA LYS A 51 15.85 -9.45 -3.87
C LYS A 51 15.04 -8.67 -2.85
N ILE A 52 15.65 -7.68 -2.21
CA ILE A 52 15.00 -6.79 -1.24
C ILE A 52 15.28 -5.36 -1.66
N ALA A 53 14.24 -4.54 -1.67
CA ALA A 53 14.32 -3.11 -1.85
C ALA A 53 13.71 -2.39 -0.64
N PHE A 54 14.41 -1.38 -0.13
CA PHE A 54 13.89 -0.47 0.88
C PHE A 54 13.75 0.91 0.24
N PHE A 55 12.53 1.37 0.14
CA PHE A 55 12.24 2.69 -0.42
C PHE A 55 12.18 3.74 0.68
N ARG A 56 12.40 4.99 0.31
CA ARG A 56 12.31 6.16 1.18
C ARG A 56 11.08 6.96 0.79
N GLU A 57 10.55 7.68 1.76
CA GLU A 57 9.49 8.65 1.52
C GLU A 57 8.20 7.99 0.96
N GLU A 58 7.87 6.78 1.45
CA GLU A 58 6.61 6.11 1.14
C GLU A 58 5.44 6.98 1.61
N GLU A 59 5.47 7.42 2.87
CA GLU A 59 4.46 8.24 3.55
C GLU A 59 4.23 9.64 2.93
N THR A 60 5.11 10.07 2.07
CA THR A 60 5.06 11.38 1.40
C THR A 60 4.87 11.24 -0.12
N GLY A 61 4.20 10.17 -0.54
CA GLY A 61 3.85 9.92 -1.94
C GLY A 61 4.78 8.97 -2.68
N CYS A 62 5.37 8.00 -1.97
CA CYS A 62 6.15 6.91 -2.57
C CYS A 62 7.31 7.40 -3.47
N ALA A 63 7.99 8.50 -3.07
CA ALA A 63 9.01 9.12 -3.91
C ALA A 63 10.18 8.16 -4.22
N GLY A 64 10.53 7.26 -3.28
CA GLY A 64 11.57 6.27 -3.48
C GLY A 64 11.23 5.26 -4.54
N SER A 65 10.05 4.65 -4.49
CA SER A 65 9.60 3.66 -5.48
C SER A 65 9.28 4.28 -6.84
N SER A 66 8.86 5.56 -6.87
CA SER A 66 8.68 6.31 -8.13
C SER A 66 9.97 6.43 -8.93
N ASN A 67 11.12 6.44 -8.26
CA ASN A 67 12.46 6.50 -8.87
C ASN A 67 13.20 5.17 -8.83
N ALA A 68 12.49 4.05 -8.69
CA ALA A 68 13.08 2.74 -8.61
C ALA A 68 13.85 2.37 -9.89
N ASP A 69 15.00 1.73 -9.72
CA ASP A 69 15.73 1.11 -10.83
C ASP A 69 15.00 -0.17 -11.27
N MET A 70 14.08 -0.03 -12.22
CA MET A 70 13.22 -1.13 -12.66
C MET A 70 13.98 -2.36 -13.16
N PRO A 71 15.14 -2.26 -13.84
CA PRO A 71 16.02 -3.41 -14.14
C PRO A 71 16.39 -4.25 -12.92
N PHE A 72 16.44 -3.69 -11.71
CA PHE A 72 16.70 -4.48 -10.50
C PHE A 72 15.64 -5.56 -10.28
N PHE A 73 14.40 -5.34 -10.71
CA PHE A 73 13.29 -6.27 -10.54
C PHE A 73 13.14 -7.28 -11.69
N ASN A 74 14.03 -7.27 -12.67
CA ASN A 74 14.06 -8.33 -13.66
C ASN A 74 14.27 -9.69 -12.96
N ASP A 75 13.69 -10.74 -13.53
CA ASP A 75 13.81 -12.15 -13.07
C ASP A 75 13.13 -12.43 -11.70
N VAL A 76 12.27 -11.52 -11.18
CA VAL A 76 11.46 -11.84 -10.01
C VAL A 76 10.21 -12.62 -10.42
N ARG A 77 9.76 -13.50 -9.54
CA ARG A 77 8.53 -14.30 -9.76
C ARG A 77 7.26 -13.52 -9.41
N PHE A 78 7.35 -12.70 -8.37
CA PHE A 78 6.32 -11.82 -7.80
C PHE A 78 6.98 -10.81 -6.87
N VAL A 79 6.20 -9.86 -6.36
CA VAL A 79 6.66 -8.87 -5.37
C VAL A 79 5.72 -8.89 -4.15
N ILE A 80 6.30 -8.90 -2.95
CA ILE A 80 5.57 -8.82 -1.68
C ILE A 80 6.04 -7.58 -0.94
N GLN A 81 5.11 -6.75 -0.51
CA GLN A 81 5.34 -5.63 0.40
C GLN A 81 4.68 -5.94 1.75
N PRO A 82 5.43 -6.24 2.82
CA PRO A 82 4.84 -6.45 4.14
C PRO A 82 4.74 -5.09 4.88
N ASP A 83 3.81 -4.25 4.46
CA ASP A 83 3.66 -2.86 4.91
C ASP A 83 2.18 -2.48 5.02
N ARG A 84 1.41 -3.32 5.73
CA ARG A 84 0.02 -3.05 6.02
C ARG A 84 -0.27 -3.28 7.49
N LYS A 85 -1.04 -2.38 8.11
CA LYS A 85 -1.49 -2.53 9.50
C LYS A 85 -2.32 -3.79 9.70
N GLY A 86 -2.38 -4.27 10.96
CA GLY A 86 -3.21 -5.42 11.31
C GLY A 86 -2.55 -6.76 11.01
N ASN A 87 -3.35 -7.80 10.83
CA ASN A 87 -2.87 -9.18 10.71
C ASN A 87 -3.65 -10.05 9.71
N SER A 88 -4.48 -9.43 8.85
CA SER A 88 -5.41 -10.21 8.03
C SER A 88 -5.69 -9.64 6.64
N ASP A 89 -5.12 -8.49 6.29
CA ASP A 89 -5.32 -7.93 4.96
C ASP A 89 -4.22 -8.38 4.00
N LEU A 90 -4.62 -8.87 2.84
CA LEU A 90 -3.80 -9.01 1.65
C LEU A 90 -4.35 -8.03 0.61
N ILE A 91 -3.61 -6.98 0.32
CA ILE A 91 -4.00 -5.97 -0.65
C ILE A 91 -3.66 -6.48 -2.04
N THR A 92 -4.69 -6.76 -2.81
CA THR A 92 -4.63 -7.29 -4.17
C THR A 92 -5.07 -6.28 -5.22
N SER A 93 -5.67 -5.18 -4.76
CA SER A 93 -6.12 -4.08 -5.62
C SER A 93 -6.00 -2.73 -4.92
N ILE A 94 -5.92 -1.65 -5.69
CA ILE A 94 -5.96 -0.26 -5.22
C ILE A 94 -6.86 0.51 -6.17
N GLY A 95 -7.97 1.04 -5.64
CA GLY A 95 -9.04 1.56 -6.49
C GLY A 95 -9.57 0.43 -7.40
N PHE A 96 -9.57 0.66 -8.71
CA PHE A 96 -9.92 -0.35 -9.71
C PHE A 96 -8.70 -1.06 -10.33
N SER A 97 -7.50 -0.72 -9.87
CA SER A 97 -6.26 -1.32 -10.39
C SER A 97 -5.94 -2.60 -9.65
N GLU A 98 -5.96 -3.72 -10.35
CA GLU A 98 -5.50 -5.00 -9.82
C GLU A 98 -3.97 -5.02 -9.76
N LEU A 99 -3.43 -5.57 -8.68
CA LEU A 99 -1.99 -5.69 -8.46
C LEU A 99 -1.44 -7.07 -8.80
N CYS A 100 -2.29 -8.09 -8.84
CA CYS A 100 -1.89 -9.48 -9.03
C CYS A 100 -2.91 -10.26 -9.85
N SER A 101 -2.49 -11.40 -10.37
CA SER A 101 -3.35 -12.31 -11.11
C SER A 101 -4.09 -13.29 -10.19
N ASP A 102 -5.23 -13.81 -10.66
CA ASP A 102 -6.00 -14.85 -9.96
C ASP A 102 -5.15 -16.10 -9.71
N GLU A 103 -4.31 -16.49 -10.67
CA GLU A 103 -3.42 -17.65 -10.51
C GLU A 103 -2.42 -17.47 -9.36
N PHE A 104 -1.98 -16.23 -9.13
CA PHE A 104 -1.12 -15.94 -7.98
C PHE A 104 -1.88 -16.11 -6.69
N ILE A 105 -3.09 -15.59 -6.58
CA ILE A 105 -3.93 -15.69 -5.37
C ILE A 105 -4.31 -17.15 -5.09
N GLU A 106 -4.66 -17.93 -6.13
CA GLU A 106 -4.92 -19.36 -5.99
C GLU A 106 -3.70 -20.14 -5.43
N ALA A 107 -2.47 -19.71 -5.81
CA ALA A 107 -1.25 -20.30 -5.29
C ALA A 107 -0.92 -19.84 -3.86
N VAL A 108 -1.18 -18.57 -3.53
CA VAL A 108 -0.93 -17.97 -2.22
C VAL A 108 -1.86 -18.53 -1.14
N LYS A 109 -3.11 -18.84 -1.47
CA LYS A 109 -4.16 -19.35 -0.56
C LYS A 109 -4.29 -18.55 0.73
N PRO A 110 -4.55 -17.25 0.64
CA PRO A 110 -4.51 -16.35 1.80
C PRO A 110 -5.46 -16.78 2.93
N GLU A 111 -6.61 -17.36 2.61
CA GLU A 111 -7.62 -17.77 3.60
C GLU A 111 -7.11 -18.87 4.54
N GLU A 112 -6.27 -19.79 4.05
CA GLU A 112 -5.66 -20.84 4.88
C GLU A 112 -4.75 -20.25 5.98
N TRP A 113 -4.25 -19.03 5.74
CA TRP A 113 -3.42 -18.27 6.66
C TRP A 113 -4.20 -17.19 7.44
N GLY A 114 -5.52 -17.11 7.24
CA GLY A 114 -6.39 -16.13 7.87
C GLY A 114 -6.11 -14.71 7.35
N TYR A 115 -5.70 -14.59 6.09
CA TYR A 115 -5.68 -13.35 5.34
C TYR A 115 -6.88 -13.30 4.40
N LYS A 116 -7.29 -12.10 4.04
CA LYS A 116 -8.37 -11.85 3.09
C LYS A 116 -7.90 -10.83 2.07
N GLU A 117 -8.28 -11.04 0.84
CA GLU A 117 -8.10 -10.03 -0.19
C GLU A 117 -8.86 -8.75 0.18
N ASN A 118 -8.22 -7.63 -0.08
CA ASN A 118 -8.78 -6.33 0.23
C ASN A 118 -8.27 -5.29 -0.77
N ASN A 119 -9.02 -4.20 -0.89
CA ASN A 119 -8.61 -3.01 -1.61
C ASN A 119 -7.79 -2.10 -0.67
N GLY A 120 -6.71 -1.55 -1.17
CA GLY A 120 -5.79 -0.73 -0.40
C GLY A 120 -5.79 0.74 -0.80
N LEU A 121 -4.83 1.45 -0.22
CA LEU A 121 -4.47 2.82 -0.58
C LEU A 121 -3.13 2.82 -1.30
N LEU A 122 -2.69 4.00 -1.74
CA LEU A 122 -1.37 4.22 -2.35
C LEU A 122 -0.27 3.54 -1.54
N THR A 123 0.60 2.81 -2.23
CA THR A 123 1.72 2.07 -1.64
C THR A 123 2.79 1.77 -2.70
N ASP A 124 4.00 1.43 -2.30
CA ASP A 124 5.14 1.23 -3.21
C ASP A 124 4.87 0.19 -4.31
N VAL A 125 4.20 -0.93 -4.01
CA VAL A 125 3.92 -1.95 -5.05
C VAL A 125 2.98 -1.44 -6.14
N MET A 126 2.06 -0.51 -5.83
CA MET A 126 1.26 0.14 -6.85
C MET A 126 2.13 1.02 -7.76
N VAL A 127 3.02 1.80 -7.16
CA VAL A 127 3.96 2.64 -7.92
C VAL A 127 4.87 1.81 -8.82
N LEU A 128 5.38 0.68 -8.31
CA LEU A 128 6.15 -0.26 -9.13
C LEU A 128 5.33 -0.82 -10.29
N LYS A 129 4.04 -1.12 -10.07
CA LYS A 129 3.12 -1.52 -11.17
C LYS A 129 3.01 -0.41 -12.21
N GLY A 130 2.83 0.84 -11.78
CA GLY A 130 2.82 2.01 -12.67
C GLY A 130 4.10 2.20 -13.47
N ASN A 131 5.23 1.83 -12.90
CA ASN A 131 6.55 1.86 -13.55
C ASN A 131 6.81 0.64 -14.45
N GLY A 132 5.81 -0.22 -14.68
CA GLY A 132 5.91 -1.35 -15.62
C GLY A 132 6.32 -2.67 -14.99
N MET A 133 6.09 -2.87 -13.67
CA MET A 133 6.28 -4.18 -13.05
C MET A 133 5.38 -5.23 -13.70
N GLY A 134 5.99 -6.20 -14.38
CA GLY A 134 5.31 -7.21 -15.19
C GLY A 134 4.88 -8.47 -14.45
N VAL A 135 4.95 -8.51 -13.12
CA VAL A 135 4.56 -9.64 -12.28
C VAL A 135 3.57 -9.23 -11.22
N SER A 136 2.87 -10.21 -10.63
CA SER A 136 1.94 -10.03 -9.53
C SER A 136 2.61 -9.39 -8.31
N CYS A 137 1.93 -8.42 -7.71
CA CYS A 137 2.36 -7.69 -6.52
C CYS A 137 1.28 -7.74 -5.46
N VAL A 138 1.66 -7.78 -4.19
CA VAL A 138 0.71 -7.67 -3.08
C VAL A 138 1.32 -6.88 -1.93
N ASN A 139 0.46 -6.20 -1.13
CA ASN A 139 0.84 -5.68 0.17
C ASN A 139 0.08 -6.44 1.26
N LEU A 140 0.72 -6.78 2.37
CA LEU A 140 0.11 -7.60 3.41
C LEU A 140 0.31 -7.05 4.82
N SER A 141 -0.66 -7.34 5.69
CA SER A 141 -0.59 -6.98 7.11
C SER A 141 0.58 -7.64 7.82
N CYS A 142 1.36 -6.84 8.53
CA CYS A 142 2.60 -7.27 9.20
C CYS A 142 2.63 -7.00 10.71
N GLY A 143 1.47 -6.82 11.35
CA GLY A 143 1.34 -6.86 12.81
C GLY A 143 1.60 -5.55 13.54
N TYR A 144 1.59 -4.39 12.87
CA TYR A 144 1.56 -3.11 13.55
C TYR A 144 0.12 -2.56 13.67
N TYR A 145 -0.10 -1.70 14.63
CA TYR A 145 -1.40 -1.09 14.92
C TYR A 145 -1.23 0.35 15.35
N ASN A 146 -2.26 1.16 15.15
CA ASN A 146 -2.29 2.58 15.48
C ASN A 146 -1.18 3.37 14.78
N ALA A 147 -0.92 3.06 13.51
CA ALA A 147 0.07 3.73 12.68
C ALA A 147 0.01 5.26 12.82
N HIS A 148 1.14 5.93 12.62
CA HIS A 148 1.28 7.40 12.62
C HIS A 148 0.86 8.06 13.94
N SER A 149 0.93 7.34 15.05
CA SER A 149 0.59 7.88 16.36
C SER A 149 1.58 7.49 17.46
N ASP A 150 1.61 8.24 18.55
CA ASP A 150 2.41 7.89 19.75
C ASP A 150 1.93 6.58 20.43
N HIS A 151 0.80 6.04 20.01
CA HIS A 151 0.24 4.76 20.48
C HIS A 151 0.47 3.60 19.53
N GLU A 152 1.32 3.78 18.53
CA GLU A 152 1.71 2.72 17.63
C GLU A 152 2.39 1.58 18.38
N ILE A 153 2.03 0.36 18.00
CA ILE A 153 2.58 -0.86 18.60
C ILE A 153 2.83 -1.93 17.55
N THR A 154 3.79 -2.81 17.83
CA THR A 154 3.88 -4.12 17.18
C THR A 154 3.24 -5.18 18.06
N VAL A 155 2.32 -5.98 17.53
CA VAL A 155 1.85 -7.22 18.16
C VAL A 155 2.71 -8.37 17.68
N LYS A 156 3.54 -8.94 18.56
CA LYS A 156 4.58 -9.92 18.20
C LYS A 156 4.02 -11.16 17.51
N LYS A 157 2.88 -11.66 17.96
CA LYS A 157 2.21 -12.81 17.36
C LYS A 157 1.80 -12.53 15.90
N ASP A 158 1.32 -11.34 15.65
CA ASP A 158 0.83 -10.94 14.32
C ASP A 158 2.01 -10.64 13.37
N LEU A 159 3.10 -10.05 13.87
CA LEU A 159 4.34 -9.90 13.13
C LEU A 159 4.90 -11.27 12.70
N MET A 160 4.93 -12.24 13.62
CA MET A 160 5.40 -13.59 13.31
C MET A 160 4.47 -14.32 12.34
N LYS A 161 3.16 -14.07 12.41
CA LYS A 161 2.19 -14.58 11.42
C LYS A 161 2.51 -14.01 10.03
N GLY A 162 2.77 -12.71 9.92
CA GLY A 162 3.17 -12.06 8.68
C GLY A 162 4.46 -12.67 8.10
N LEU A 163 5.49 -12.86 8.94
CA LEU A 163 6.73 -13.52 8.52
C LEU A 163 6.48 -14.92 7.95
N LEU A 164 5.76 -15.76 8.69
CA LEU A 164 5.46 -17.14 8.26
C LEU A 164 4.62 -17.18 6.98
N PHE A 165 3.73 -16.22 6.79
CA PHE A 165 2.94 -16.12 5.56
C PHE A 165 3.79 -15.69 4.37
N VAL A 166 4.71 -14.74 4.54
CA VAL A 166 5.69 -14.37 3.50
C VAL A 166 6.58 -15.57 3.15
N GLU A 167 7.07 -16.31 4.14
CA GLU A 167 7.85 -17.53 3.90
C GLU A 167 7.07 -18.58 3.12
N HIS A 168 5.80 -18.82 3.48
CA HIS A 168 4.91 -19.71 2.73
C HIS A 168 4.77 -19.27 1.26
N ILE A 169 4.51 -17.99 1.00
CA ILE A 169 4.41 -17.49 -0.38
C ILE A 169 5.72 -17.74 -1.16
N ILE A 170 6.87 -17.46 -0.55
CA ILE A 170 8.18 -17.68 -1.18
C ILE A 170 8.41 -19.16 -1.53
N GLU A 171 8.01 -20.06 -0.64
CA GLU A 171 8.27 -21.51 -0.77
C GLU A 171 7.27 -22.19 -1.71
N ASP A 172 6.01 -21.85 -1.65
CA ASP A 172 4.93 -22.52 -2.40
C ASP A 172 4.69 -21.91 -3.78
N CYS A 173 4.85 -20.60 -3.94
CA CYS A 173 4.68 -19.92 -5.23
C CYS A 173 5.95 -20.01 -6.06
N THR A 174 6.21 -21.16 -6.70
CA THR A 174 7.48 -21.43 -7.41
C THR A 174 7.52 -20.94 -8.85
N ALA A 175 6.36 -20.62 -9.45
CA ALA A 175 6.27 -20.10 -10.82
C ALA A 175 6.49 -18.58 -10.87
N VAL A 176 6.74 -18.06 -12.06
CA VAL A 176 6.56 -16.64 -12.35
C VAL A 176 5.07 -16.39 -12.53
N TYR A 177 4.55 -15.32 -11.94
CA TYR A 177 3.15 -14.92 -12.04
C TYR A 177 3.03 -13.60 -12.82
N PRO A 178 2.99 -13.65 -14.14
CA PRO A 178 2.89 -12.46 -14.97
C PRO A 178 1.60 -11.70 -14.66
N HIS A 179 1.71 -10.42 -14.50
CA HIS A 179 0.56 -9.53 -14.35
C HIS A 179 0.98 -8.12 -14.76
N THR A 180 0.41 -7.63 -15.82
CA THR A 180 0.49 -6.22 -16.18
C THR A 180 -0.72 -5.54 -15.54
N GLY A 181 -0.49 -4.64 -14.60
CA GLY A 181 -1.58 -3.87 -14.00
C GLY A 181 -2.46 -3.28 -15.11
N ILE A 182 -3.75 -3.49 -15.03
CA ILE A 182 -4.69 -2.77 -15.87
C ILE A 182 -4.72 -1.35 -15.31
N PHE A 183 -3.80 -0.51 -15.79
CA PHE A 183 -4.04 0.93 -15.73
C PHE A 183 -5.06 1.20 -16.81
N ASN A 184 -6.28 1.35 -16.36
CA ASN A 184 -7.44 1.48 -17.19
C ASN A 184 -7.28 2.59 -18.20
N ASP A 185 -7.83 2.36 -19.38
CA ASP A 185 -8.00 3.33 -20.44
C ASP A 185 -8.56 4.65 -19.86
N ARG A 186 -8.26 5.76 -20.50
CA ARG A 186 -8.56 7.14 -20.06
C ARG A 186 -9.99 7.32 -19.52
N TYR A 187 -10.95 6.59 -20.06
CA TYR A 187 -12.37 6.65 -19.67
C TYR A 187 -12.65 6.06 -18.27
N GLU A 188 -11.98 4.97 -17.90
CA GLU A 188 -12.18 4.36 -16.59
C GLU A 188 -11.57 5.21 -15.46
N CYS A 189 -10.48 5.93 -15.75
CA CYS A 189 -9.90 6.90 -14.81
C CYS A 189 -10.82 8.09 -14.53
N GLU A 190 -11.55 8.55 -15.55
CA GLU A 190 -12.52 9.64 -15.41
C GLU A 190 -13.66 9.24 -14.49
N ASP A 191 -14.18 8.02 -14.66
CA ASP A 191 -15.25 7.47 -13.81
C ASP A 191 -14.79 7.32 -12.36
N GLU A 192 -13.55 6.85 -12.13
CA GLU A 192 -12.98 6.74 -10.78
C GLU A 192 -12.83 8.11 -10.11
N ILE A 193 -12.32 9.11 -10.82
CA ILE A 193 -12.20 10.46 -10.29
C ILE A 193 -13.60 11.05 -10.03
N HIS A 194 -14.58 10.77 -10.86
CA HIS A 194 -15.98 11.15 -10.61
C HIS A 194 -16.54 10.49 -9.34
N ASP A 195 -16.20 9.23 -9.07
CA ASP A 195 -16.61 8.54 -7.83
C ASP A 195 -15.94 9.14 -6.59
N ILE A 196 -14.67 9.54 -6.68
CA ILE A 196 -13.97 10.28 -5.63
C ILE A 196 -14.66 11.63 -5.39
N LEU A 197 -14.97 12.37 -6.44
CA LEU A 197 -15.68 13.66 -6.33
C LEU A 197 -17.11 13.52 -5.80
N ARG A 198 -17.78 12.39 -6.02
CA ARG A 198 -19.09 12.10 -5.39
C ARG A 198 -18.97 11.95 -3.87
N GLN A 199 -17.84 11.41 -3.39
CA GLN A 199 -17.60 11.24 -1.96
C GLN A 199 -17.13 12.53 -1.29
N ASP A 200 -16.31 13.32 -1.99
CA ASP A 200 -15.86 14.65 -1.53
C ASP A 200 -15.89 15.67 -2.68
N PRO A 201 -17.01 16.34 -2.88
CA PRO A 201 -17.17 17.34 -3.94
C PRO A 201 -16.35 18.62 -3.76
N ALA A 202 -15.69 18.79 -2.61
CA ALA A 202 -14.89 19.97 -2.31
C ALA A 202 -13.44 19.85 -2.81
N LEU A 203 -13.01 18.67 -3.27
CA LEU A 203 -11.67 18.46 -3.81
C LEU A 203 -11.44 19.28 -5.07
N THR A 204 -10.31 19.99 -5.07
CA THR A 204 -9.85 20.75 -6.23
C THR A 204 -9.06 19.86 -7.20
N PRO A 205 -8.85 20.29 -8.47
CA PRO A 205 -7.95 19.59 -9.39
C PRO A 205 -6.55 19.38 -8.82
N GLU A 206 -6.03 20.38 -8.08
CA GLU A 206 -4.73 20.31 -7.42
C GLU A 206 -4.72 19.28 -6.29
N ASP A 207 -5.80 19.19 -5.49
CA ASP A 207 -5.92 18.16 -4.44
C ASP A 207 -5.95 16.78 -5.06
N LEU A 208 -6.74 16.57 -6.10
CA LEU A 208 -6.81 15.30 -6.82
C LEU A 208 -5.45 14.91 -7.42
N GLN A 209 -4.76 15.85 -8.07
CA GLN A 209 -3.43 15.59 -8.59
C GLN A 209 -2.45 15.23 -7.48
N TYR A 210 -2.44 15.96 -6.37
CA TYR A 210 -1.56 15.71 -5.24
C TYR A 210 -1.82 14.33 -4.61
N MET A 211 -3.09 13.96 -4.43
CA MET A 211 -3.49 12.72 -3.76
C MET A 211 -3.41 11.49 -4.67
N TYR A 212 -3.65 11.66 -5.97
CA TYR A 212 -3.91 10.55 -6.89
C TYR A 212 -3.02 10.52 -8.13
N ALA A 213 -2.02 11.40 -8.27
CA ALA A 213 -1.13 11.41 -9.44
C ALA A 213 -0.43 10.06 -9.67
N THR A 214 -0.18 9.31 -8.60
CA THR A 214 0.44 7.98 -8.69
C THR A 214 -0.56 6.91 -9.15
N ASN A 215 -1.85 7.08 -8.83
CA ASN A 215 -2.92 6.19 -9.29
C ASN A 215 -3.19 6.38 -10.79
N PHE A 216 -3.01 7.61 -11.27
CA PHE A 216 -3.28 8.01 -12.66
C PHE A 216 -2.05 8.62 -13.32
N PRO A 217 -0.94 7.88 -13.45
CA PRO A 217 0.35 8.44 -13.90
C PRO A 217 0.35 8.94 -15.35
N HIS A 218 -0.67 8.60 -16.13
CA HIS A 218 -0.86 9.05 -17.51
C HIS A 218 -1.71 10.33 -17.61
N LEU A 219 -2.37 10.75 -16.51
CA LEU A 219 -3.11 12.00 -16.46
C LEU A 219 -2.16 13.16 -16.22
N LYS A 220 -2.37 14.23 -16.97
CA LYS A 220 -1.65 15.50 -16.81
C LYS A 220 -2.48 16.47 -15.96
N PRO A 221 -1.89 17.54 -15.42
CA PRO A 221 -2.64 18.55 -14.66
C PRO A 221 -3.92 19.02 -15.36
N GLU A 222 -3.85 19.26 -16.67
CA GLU A 222 -4.99 19.69 -17.48
C GLU A 222 -6.12 18.64 -17.57
N ASP A 223 -5.83 17.35 -17.39
CA ASP A 223 -6.84 16.32 -17.38
C ASP A 223 -7.67 16.38 -16.10
N TYR A 224 -7.05 16.62 -14.93
CA TYR A 224 -7.77 16.78 -13.66
C TYR A 224 -8.68 18.01 -13.69
N GLU A 225 -8.22 19.14 -14.26
CA GLU A 225 -9.05 20.33 -14.43
C GLU A 225 -10.29 20.03 -15.28
N ARG A 226 -10.11 19.33 -16.41
CA ARG A 226 -11.19 18.95 -17.31
C ARG A 226 -12.19 18.00 -16.63
N ILE A 227 -11.71 16.96 -15.94
CA ILE A 227 -12.57 15.98 -15.28
C ILE A 227 -13.41 16.64 -14.18
N CYS A 228 -12.82 17.55 -13.40
CA CYS A 228 -13.57 18.33 -12.41
C CYS A 228 -14.64 19.21 -13.05
N GLN A 229 -14.35 19.85 -14.19
CA GLN A 229 -15.34 20.65 -14.92
C GLN A 229 -16.46 19.80 -15.48
N ASP A 230 -16.14 18.64 -16.05
CA ASP A 230 -17.15 17.69 -16.57
C ASP A 230 -18.04 17.18 -15.45
N TYR A 231 -17.46 16.83 -14.29
CA TYR A 231 -18.21 16.43 -13.10
C TYR A 231 -19.18 17.52 -12.64
N GLN A 232 -18.71 18.77 -12.49
CA GLN A 232 -19.57 19.88 -12.08
C GLN A 232 -20.71 20.13 -13.09
N THR A 233 -20.44 20.01 -14.39
CA THR A 233 -21.44 20.17 -15.43
C THR A 233 -22.52 19.10 -15.39
N LEU A 234 -22.09 17.84 -15.21
CA LEU A 234 -23.00 16.67 -15.13
C LEU A 234 -23.90 16.71 -13.88
N TRP A 235 -23.39 17.24 -12.75
CA TRP A 235 -24.13 17.25 -11.50
C TRP A 235 -24.90 18.54 -11.25
N ALA A 236 -24.46 19.69 -11.75
CA ALA A 236 -25.23 20.93 -11.70
C ALA A 236 -26.55 20.83 -12.51
N GLY A 237 -26.60 19.96 -13.53
CA GLY A 237 -27.84 19.68 -14.26
C GLY A 237 -28.85 18.83 -13.48
N ASN A 238 -28.40 18.04 -12.50
CA ASN A 238 -29.27 17.13 -11.72
C ASN A 238 -29.88 17.75 -10.46
N GLU A 239 -29.37 18.86 -9.96
CA GLU A 239 -29.98 19.55 -8.81
C GLU A 239 -31.24 20.34 -9.19
N GLN A 240 -31.40 20.74 -10.45
CA GLN A 240 -32.59 21.45 -10.90
C GLN A 240 -33.84 20.56 -11.07
N ASP A 241 -33.64 19.23 -11.17
CA ASP A 241 -34.76 18.27 -11.26
C ASP A 241 -35.25 17.74 -9.91
N ARG A 242 -34.64 18.16 -8.78
CA ARG A 242 -35.04 17.73 -7.42
C ARG A 242 -35.92 18.72 -6.68
N GLU A 243 -36.21 19.88 -7.24
CA GLU A 243 -37.13 20.87 -6.67
C GLU A 243 -38.47 20.93 -7.44
N HIS A 244 -39.21 19.84 -7.52
CA HIS A 244 -40.65 19.90 -7.63
C HIS A 244 -41.33 18.69 -6.95
N PRO A 245 -42.36 18.94 -6.08
CA PRO A 245 -42.98 17.89 -5.26
C PRO A 245 -43.86 16.93 -6.03
#